data_ac9d8b4e10adf658d0fb31ab07653c6b
#
_entry.id   ac9d8b4e10adf658d0fb31ab07653c6b
#
_cell.length_a   1.000
_cell.length_b   1.000
_cell.length_c   1.000
_cell.angle_alpha   90.00
_cell.angle_beta   90.00
_cell.angle_gamma   90.00
#
_symmetry.space_group_name_H-M   'P 1'
#
loop_
_entity.id
_entity.type
_entity.pdbx_description
1 polymer ?
#
loop_
_entity_poly.entity_id
_entity_poly.type
_entity_poly.pdbx_seq_one_letter_code
_entity_poly.pdbx_strand_id
1 'polypeptide(L)'
;MTGRQSVSLVHDYLTQRGGAERVALALTRAFPSAPLHTSLFAPESTFPEFDAVDVRTMPLDAVRPLRGHHRLALPLLAPSFSRLRVEADVVICSSSGWAHGARVEGRKIVYCHTPARWLYQQERYLRNRGRAVRIAARASRRPLVRWDQRAAASADLYLANSTVVAERIASVYGRTAEVLPPPAAITPLGEMLPLDGIEPGFVLCVSRLLPYKNVDAVVRAFALLPTERLVVVGTGPEGPGLESIAGTNVTFAGGVEDSALRWLYANCSALVAASHEDFGLTPLEAATFGKPTAALRWGGFRDTVVERKNGTYFEAPTPVAVAEAVRRLLRTQWEPNAIRALAERFSEARFIDRIRSIAVASTE
;
A
#
# COMPACT_ATOMS: atom_id res chain seq x y z
N MET A 1 13.13 -29.13 25.72
CA MET A 1 12.09 -28.06 25.76
C MET A 1 12.52 -27.02 24.73
N THR A 2 12.02 -27.12 23.50
CA THR A 2 12.26 -26.08 22.47
C THR A 2 11.46 -24.86 22.89
N GLY A 3 12.15 -23.86 23.46
CA GLY A 3 11.54 -22.58 23.82
C GLY A 3 10.86 -21.99 22.60
N ARG A 4 9.62 -21.53 22.76
CA ARG A 4 8.86 -20.86 21.69
C ARG A 4 9.63 -19.58 21.31
N GLN A 5 10.10 -19.51 20.07
CA GLN A 5 10.86 -18.37 19.55
C GLN A 5 10.08 -17.07 19.75
N SER A 6 10.70 -16.10 20.40
CA SER A 6 10.07 -14.79 20.65
C SER A 6 10.10 -13.95 19.37
N VAL A 7 8.96 -13.32 19.05
CA VAL A 7 8.81 -12.44 17.88
C VAL A 7 8.38 -11.05 18.34
N SER A 8 8.96 -10.02 17.74
CA SER A 8 8.51 -8.62 17.86
C SER A 8 8.31 -8.00 16.49
N LEU A 9 7.39 -7.06 16.41
CA LEU A 9 7.08 -6.31 15.20
C LEU A 9 7.50 -4.85 15.39
N VAL A 10 7.97 -4.24 14.30
CA VAL A 10 8.27 -2.79 14.25
C VAL A 10 7.61 -2.22 13.01
N HIS A 11 6.88 -1.10 13.15
CA HIS A 11 6.25 -0.40 12.03
C HIS A 11 6.58 1.09 12.06
N ASP A 12 6.60 1.74 10.92
CA ASP A 12 7.01 3.15 10.79
C ASP A 12 6.16 4.07 11.69
N TYR A 13 4.85 4.12 11.47
CA TYR A 13 3.86 4.89 12.24
C TYR A 13 2.44 4.40 11.94
N LEU A 14 1.54 4.53 12.91
CA LEU A 14 0.13 4.15 12.84
C LEU A 14 -0.74 5.41 12.93
N THR A 15 -0.76 6.24 11.87
CA THR A 15 -1.43 7.54 11.86
C THR A 15 -2.32 7.76 10.64
N GLN A 16 -2.63 6.68 9.93
CA GLN A 16 -3.47 6.69 8.73
C GLN A 16 -4.01 5.28 8.44
N ARG A 17 -5.03 5.20 7.59
CA ARG A 17 -5.52 3.93 7.02
C ARG A 17 -4.91 3.74 5.63
N GLY A 18 -3.83 2.98 5.53
CA GLY A 18 -3.09 2.76 4.28
C GLY A 18 -2.69 1.30 4.06
N GLY A 19 -2.11 1.01 2.90
CA GLY A 19 -1.69 -0.35 2.55
C GLY A 19 -0.58 -0.91 3.45
N ALA A 20 0.32 -0.05 3.96
CA ALA A 20 1.37 -0.48 4.88
C ALA A 20 0.80 -0.84 6.26
N GLU A 21 -0.17 -0.08 6.75
CA GLU A 21 -0.88 -0.35 8.00
C GLU A 21 -1.73 -1.63 7.89
N ARG A 22 -2.32 -1.92 6.72
CA ARG A 22 -3.01 -3.20 6.45
C ARG A 22 -2.05 -4.38 6.51
N VAL A 23 -0.83 -4.23 6.02
CA VAL A 23 0.21 -5.27 6.15
C VAL A 23 0.64 -5.42 7.61
N ALA A 24 0.79 -4.33 8.35
CA ALA A 24 1.09 -4.40 9.79
C ALA A 24 0.01 -5.18 10.53
N LEU A 25 -1.28 -5.01 10.22
CA LEU A 25 -2.37 -5.83 10.75
C LEU A 25 -2.25 -7.31 10.37
N ALA A 26 -1.90 -7.63 9.12
CA ALA A 26 -1.68 -9.02 8.72
C ALA A 26 -0.50 -9.65 9.49
N LEU A 27 0.55 -8.87 9.77
CA LEU A 27 1.67 -9.31 10.61
C LEU A 27 1.26 -9.53 12.08
N THR A 28 0.41 -8.67 12.66
CA THR A 28 -0.11 -8.89 14.02
C THR A 28 -1.00 -10.14 14.10
N ARG A 29 -1.77 -10.44 13.06
CA ARG A 29 -2.53 -11.71 12.97
C ARG A 29 -1.63 -12.94 12.77
N ALA A 30 -0.51 -12.76 12.06
CA ALA A 30 0.50 -13.81 11.96
C ALA A 30 1.18 -14.11 13.30
N PHE A 31 1.39 -13.08 14.14
CA PHE A 31 2.08 -13.19 15.43
C PHE A 31 1.26 -12.50 16.53
N PRO A 32 0.16 -13.11 17.01
CA PRO A 32 -0.77 -12.44 17.93
C PRO A 32 -0.19 -12.06 19.29
N SER A 33 0.88 -12.74 19.73
CA SER A 33 1.55 -12.46 21.00
C SER A 33 2.74 -11.49 20.85
N ALA A 34 3.04 -11.03 19.63
CA ALA A 34 4.18 -10.15 19.39
C ALA A 34 3.81 -8.70 19.69
N PRO A 35 4.59 -7.96 20.48
CA PRO A 35 4.41 -6.52 20.62
C PRO A 35 4.72 -5.82 19.28
N LEU A 36 3.97 -4.75 19.02
CA LEU A 36 4.15 -3.89 17.83
C LEU A 36 4.74 -2.54 18.26
N HIS A 37 6.01 -2.34 17.97
CA HIS A 37 6.69 -1.06 18.19
C HIS A 37 6.44 -0.09 17.04
N THR A 38 6.11 1.18 17.37
CA THR A 38 5.89 2.23 16.35
C THR A 38 6.32 3.60 16.86
N SER A 39 6.61 4.52 15.91
CA SER A 39 7.03 5.88 16.29
C SER A 39 5.88 6.74 16.78
N LEU A 40 4.71 6.65 16.14
CA LEU A 40 3.51 7.44 16.41
C LEU A 40 2.28 6.54 16.30
N PHE A 41 1.30 6.74 17.20
CA PHE A 41 0.03 6.04 17.20
C PHE A 41 -1.14 7.01 17.37
N ALA A 42 -2.01 7.09 16.38
CA ALA A 42 -3.24 7.88 16.37
C ALA A 42 -4.44 6.94 16.15
N PRO A 43 -5.02 6.37 17.23
CA PRO A 43 -6.09 5.37 17.12
C PRO A 43 -7.27 5.83 16.26
N GLU A 44 -7.66 7.10 16.39
CA GLU A 44 -8.77 7.71 15.63
C GLU A 44 -8.50 7.84 14.13
N SER A 45 -7.23 7.79 13.73
CA SER A 45 -6.80 7.99 12.33
C SER A 45 -6.34 6.72 11.63
N THR A 46 -6.19 5.61 12.38
CA THR A 46 -5.77 4.32 11.86
C THR A 46 -6.88 3.27 11.94
N PHE A 47 -6.55 2.00 11.72
CA PHE A 47 -7.52 0.91 11.81
C PHE A 47 -7.82 0.57 13.27
N PRO A 48 -9.12 0.44 13.65
CA PRO A 48 -9.52 0.16 15.03
C PRO A 48 -9.03 -1.20 15.54
N GLU A 49 -8.69 -2.14 14.65
CA GLU A 49 -8.15 -3.44 15.02
C GLU A 49 -6.81 -3.34 15.79
N PHE A 50 -6.10 -2.22 15.69
CA PHE A 50 -4.89 -1.98 16.47
C PHE A 50 -5.17 -1.74 17.96
N ASP A 51 -6.40 -1.44 18.36
CA ASP A 51 -6.78 -1.29 19.78
C ASP A 51 -6.65 -2.61 20.56
N ALA A 52 -6.72 -3.75 19.86
CA ALA A 52 -6.53 -5.08 20.45
C ALA A 52 -5.08 -5.59 20.41
N VAL A 53 -4.12 -4.78 19.91
CA VAL A 53 -2.71 -5.13 19.76
C VAL A 53 -1.88 -4.49 20.87
N ASP A 54 -0.86 -5.19 21.39
CA ASP A 54 0.15 -4.59 22.30
C ASP A 54 1.01 -3.59 21.51
N VAL A 55 0.48 -2.37 21.31
CA VAL A 55 1.18 -1.29 20.60
C VAL A 55 2.08 -0.54 21.58
N ARG A 56 3.39 -0.53 21.30
CA ARG A 56 4.43 0.15 22.09
C ARG A 56 4.96 1.35 21.32
N THR A 57 4.60 2.54 21.79
CA THR A 57 5.01 3.78 21.12
C THR A 57 6.37 4.28 21.61
N MET A 58 7.08 5.01 20.75
CA MET A 58 8.30 5.71 21.12
C MET A 58 8.00 7.03 21.85
N PRO A 59 8.98 7.60 22.60
CA PRO A 59 8.81 8.90 23.28
C PRO A 59 8.32 10.03 22.38
N LEU A 60 8.56 9.95 21.09
CA LEU A 60 8.09 10.89 20.07
C LEU A 60 6.56 11.01 20.03
N ASP A 61 5.84 9.95 20.37
CA ASP A 61 4.39 9.89 20.42
C ASP A 61 3.77 10.79 21.51
N ALA A 62 4.52 11.14 22.55
CA ALA A 62 4.08 12.07 23.60
C ALA A 62 3.82 13.49 23.04
N VAL A 63 4.39 13.82 21.88
CA VAL A 63 4.21 15.13 21.21
C VAL A 63 2.95 15.09 20.34
N ARG A 64 1.78 15.35 20.96
CA ARG A 64 0.45 15.24 20.34
C ARG A 64 0.33 15.81 18.92
N PRO A 65 0.86 17.04 18.58
CA PRO A 65 0.76 17.58 17.23
C PRO A 65 1.39 16.68 16.15
N LEU A 66 2.36 15.83 16.50
CA LEU A 66 3.02 14.94 15.55
C LEU A 66 2.13 13.74 15.16
N ARG A 67 1.17 13.34 16.01
CA ARG A 67 0.20 12.27 15.69
C ARG A 67 -0.70 12.68 14.52
N GLY A 68 -1.23 13.91 14.55
CA GLY A 68 -2.08 14.43 13.47
C GLY A 68 -1.31 14.87 12.23
N HIS A 69 0.00 15.16 12.38
CA HIS A 69 0.85 15.69 11.32
C HIS A 69 2.19 14.95 11.27
N HIS A 70 2.17 13.61 11.06
CA HIS A 70 3.36 12.77 11.06
C HIS A 70 4.51 13.28 10.16
N ARG A 71 4.20 14.10 9.14
CA ARG A 71 5.22 14.72 8.28
C ARG A 71 6.13 15.71 9.02
N LEU A 72 5.66 16.30 10.12
CA LEU A 72 6.47 17.16 10.98
C LEU A 72 7.49 16.33 11.78
N ALA A 73 7.22 15.05 12.02
CA ALA A 73 8.11 14.13 12.72
C ALA A 73 9.28 13.64 11.84
N LEU A 74 9.23 13.81 10.52
CA LEU A 74 10.23 13.24 9.57
C LEU A 74 11.69 13.50 9.99
N PRO A 75 12.11 14.69 10.47
CA PRO A 75 13.50 14.89 10.91
C PRO A 75 13.88 14.10 12.15
N LEU A 76 12.90 13.69 12.95
CA LEU A 76 13.09 13.00 14.22
C LEU A 76 13.00 11.47 14.10
N LEU A 77 12.44 10.94 13.00
CA LEU A 77 12.21 9.50 12.84
C LEU A 77 13.52 8.70 12.77
N ALA A 78 14.50 9.13 11.98
CA ALA A 78 15.79 8.45 11.90
C ALA A 78 16.50 8.34 13.26
N PRO A 79 16.67 9.42 14.04
CA PRO A 79 17.23 9.32 15.39
C PRO A 79 16.35 8.52 16.37
N SER A 80 15.01 8.56 16.24
CA SER A 80 14.11 7.79 17.10
C SER A 80 14.29 6.28 16.86
N PHE A 81 14.22 5.82 15.61
CA PHE A 81 14.44 4.42 15.29
C PHE A 81 15.86 3.96 15.62
N SER A 82 16.88 4.82 15.47
CA SER A 82 18.27 4.49 15.87
C SER A 82 18.44 4.28 17.36
N ARG A 83 17.52 4.76 18.20
CA ARG A 83 17.51 4.56 19.66
C ARG A 83 16.63 3.42 20.10
N LEU A 84 15.69 2.99 19.25
CA LEU A 84 14.82 1.86 19.55
C LEU A 84 15.65 0.58 19.59
N ARG A 85 15.68 -0.08 20.74
CA ARG A 85 16.26 -1.41 20.91
C ARG A 85 15.11 -2.41 21.08
N VAL A 86 15.16 -3.50 20.34
CA VAL A 86 14.16 -4.56 20.39
C VAL A 86 14.88 -5.88 20.63
N GLU A 87 14.55 -6.48 21.75
CA GLU A 87 15.09 -7.77 22.18
C GLU A 87 14.06 -8.85 21.89
N ALA A 88 14.33 -9.66 20.88
CA ALA A 88 13.53 -10.83 20.52
C ALA A 88 14.36 -11.72 19.58
N ASP A 89 14.08 -13.03 19.55
CA ASP A 89 14.78 -13.96 18.66
C ASP A 89 14.59 -13.57 17.19
N VAL A 90 13.40 -13.05 16.82
CA VAL A 90 13.09 -12.53 15.50
C VAL A 90 12.35 -11.20 15.62
N VAL A 91 12.80 -10.21 14.83
CA VAL A 91 12.14 -8.92 14.70
C VAL A 91 11.78 -8.66 13.24
N ILE A 92 10.50 -8.43 12.97
CA ILE A 92 10.00 -8.11 11.63
C ILE A 92 9.72 -6.61 11.56
N CYS A 93 10.50 -5.90 10.73
CA CYS A 93 10.38 -4.47 10.49
C CYS A 93 9.54 -4.20 9.23
N SER A 94 8.29 -3.78 9.38
CA SER A 94 7.42 -3.31 8.30
C SER A 94 7.77 -1.86 7.97
N SER A 95 8.50 -1.63 6.89
CA SER A 95 9.18 -0.36 6.64
C SER A 95 8.90 0.25 5.26
N SER A 96 8.61 1.55 5.28
CA SER A 96 8.62 2.46 4.13
C SER A 96 9.81 3.44 4.19
N GLY A 97 10.83 3.13 5.02
CA GLY A 97 12.06 3.88 5.14
C GLY A 97 12.48 4.30 6.55
N TRP A 98 11.84 3.79 7.61
CA TRP A 98 12.19 4.16 8.99
C TRP A 98 12.36 2.96 9.92
N ALA A 99 11.40 2.03 9.98
CA ALA A 99 11.36 0.91 10.92
C ALA A 99 12.59 0.00 10.85
N HIS A 100 13.19 -0.15 9.66
CA HIS A 100 14.42 -0.91 9.47
C HIS A 100 15.64 -0.31 10.19
N GLY A 101 15.54 0.95 10.67
CA GLY A 101 16.55 1.62 11.50
C GLY A 101 16.59 1.16 12.95
N ALA A 102 15.64 0.35 13.43
CA ALA A 102 15.64 -0.20 14.79
C ALA A 102 16.89 -1.07 15.03
N ARG A 103 17.43 -1.00 16.25
CA ARG A 103 18.49 -1.88 16.70
C ARG A 103 17.88 -3.17 17.23
N VAL A 104 18.24 -4.28 16.65
CA VAL A 104 17.67 -5.59 16.94
C VAL A 104 18.74 -6.48 17.53
N GLU A 105 18.43 -7.12 18.64
CA GLU A 105 19.16 -8.24 19.20
C GLU A 105 18.40 -9.51 18.74
N GLY A 106 19.02 -10.32 17.89
CA GLY A 106 18.41 -11.43 17.18
C GLY A 106 18.28 -11.20 15.69
N ARG A 107 17.50 -12.04 15.01
CA ARG A 107 17.34 -12.02 13.56
C ARG A 107 16.42 -10.88 13.09
N LYS A 108 16.92 -10.02 12.22
CA LYS A 108 16.21 -8.86 11.68
C LYS A 108 15.70 -9.12 10.27
N ILE A 109 14.39 -9.21 10.11
CA ILE A 109 13.69 -9.35 8.84
C ILE A 109 13.04 -8.02 8.48
N VAL A 110 13.33 -7.47 7.30
CA VAL A 110 12.71 -6.23 6.83
C VAL A 110 11.68 -6.56 5.76
N TYR A 111 10.39 -6.36 6.08
CA TYR A 111 9.33 -6.30 5.09
C TYR A 111 9.28 -4.89 4.52
N CYS A 112 9.83 -4.73 3.33
CA CYS A 112 10.02 -3.44 2.70
C CYS A 112 8.84 -3.12 1.77
N HIS A 113 8.07 -2.07 2.12
CA HIS A 113 7.02 -1.56 1.24
C HIS A 113 7.61 -0.83 0.04
N THR A 114 8.69 -0.10 0.28
CA THR A 114 9.57 0.52 -0.74
C THR A 114 10.76 1.16 -0.04
N PRO A 115 11.96 1.17 -0.60
CA PRO A 115 13.02 2.07 -0.18
C PRO A 115 12.54 3.52 -0.18
N ALA A 116 12.96 4.31 0.79
CA ALA A 116 12.44 5.65 1.09
C ALA A 116 12.33 6.55 -0.18
N ARG A 117 11.12 6.66 -0.75
CA ARG A 117 10.87 7.43 -1.99
C ARG A 117 11.29 8.89 -1.87
N TRP A 118 11.03 9.50 -0.72
CA TRP A 118 11.41 10.89 -0.43
C TRP A 118 12.94 11.10 -0.43
N LEU A 119 13.71 10.03 -0.29
CA LEU A 119 15.17 10.04 -0.26
C LEU A 119 15.78 9.67 -1.62
N TYR A 120 15.24 8.66 -2.31
CA TYR A 120 15.79 8.10 -3.54
C TYR A 120 15.06 8.58 -4.82
N GLN A 121 13.83 9.08 -4.69
CA GLN A 121 13.01 9.60 -5.79
C GLN A 121 12.59 11.06 -5.55
N GLN A 122 13.52 11.89 -5.04
CA GLN A 122 13.23 13.26 -4.60
C GLN A 122 12.61 14.12 -5.67
N GLU A 123 13.07 14.04 -6.91
CA GLU A 123 12.55 14.86 -8.02
C GLU A 123 11.05 14.67 -8.22
N ARG A 124 10.60 13.42 -8.15
CA ARG A 124 9.18 13.04 -8.27
C ARG A 124 8.39 13.42 -7.02
N TYR A 125 8.96 13.16 -5.84
CA TYR A 125 8.26 13.30 -4.55
C TYR A 125 8.16 14.76 -4.08
N LEU A 126 9.15 15.59 -4.41
CA LEU A 126 9.24 16.98 -3.96
C LEU A 126 8.86 18.01 -5.06
N ARG A 127 8.42 17.56 -6.22
CA ARG A 127 8.13 18.42 -7.38
C ARG A 127 7.19 19.58 -7.05
N ASN A 128 6.15 19.33 -6.26
CA ASN A 128 5.13 20.31 -5.89
C ASN A 128 5.34 20.91 -4.48
N ARG A 129 6.56 20.80 -3.91
CA ARG A 129 6.87 21.34 -2.59
C ARG A 129 7.58 22.68 -2.68
N GLY A 130 7.31 23.55 -1.69
CA GLY A 130 7.93 24.87 -1.62
C GLY A 130 9.46 24.82 -1.61
N ARG A 131 10.09 25.92 -2.06
CA ARG A 131 11.55 26.04 -2.22
C ARG A 131 12.33 25.73 -0.93
N ALA A 132 11.85 26.18 0.23
CA ALA A 132 12.47 25.90 1.54
C ALA A 132 12.52 24.41 1.86
N VAL A 133 11.42 23.65 1.63
CA VAL A 133 11.36 22.19 1.83
C VAL A 133 12.34 21.46 0.92
N ARG A 134 12.47 21.91 -0.33
CA ARG A 134 13.41 21.31 -1.30
C ARG A 134 14.87 21.53 -0.89
N ILE A 135 15.20 22.72 -0.37
CA ILE A 135 16.55 23.04 0.13
C ILE A 135 16.87 22.18 1.36
N ALA A 136 15.96 22.13 2.35
CA ALA A 136 16.13 21.30 3.54
C ALA A 136 16.30 19.83 3.21
N ALA A 137 15.49 19.30 2.29
CA ALA A 137 15.61 17.92 1.82
C ALA A 137 16.94 17.64 1.12
N ARG A 138 17.46 18.57 0.34
CA ARG A 138 18.79 18.44 -0.30
C ARG A 138 19.92 18.45 0.74
N ALA A 139 19.85 19.36 1.72
CA ALA A 139 20.87 19.47 2.77
C ALA A 139 20.94 18.22 3.66
N SER A 140 19.78 17.68 4.03
CA SER A 140 19.68 16.47 4.86
C SER A 140 19.90 15.14 4.09
N ARG A 141 19.94 15.17 2.76
CA ARG A 141 19.98 13.96 1.94
C ARG A 141 21.19 13.06 2.23
N ARG A 142 22.40 13.63 2.23
CA ARG A 142 23.63 12.84 2.44
C ARG A 142 23.66 12.10 3.77
N PRO A 143 23.43 12.75 4.93
CA PRO A 143 23.42 12.05 6.21
C PRO A 143 22.29 11.03 6.30
N LEU A 144 21.10 11.32 5.74
CA LEU A 144 19.98 10.38 5.75
C LEU A 144 20.22 9.16 4.84
N VAL A 145 20.83 9.35 3.66
CA VAL A 145 21.24 8.21 2.80
C VAL A 145 22.23 7.32 3.54
N ARG A 146 23.25 7.90 4.21
CA ARG A 146 24.20 7.11 4.98
C ARG A 146 23.55 6.35 6.13
N TRP A 147 22.59 6.98 6.81
CA TRP A 147 21.83 6.34 7.87
C TRP A 147 20.99 5.17 7.31
N ASP A 148 20.23 5.40 6.27
CA ASP A 148 19.34 4.43 5.63
C ASP A 148 20.11 3.23 5.07
N GLN A 149 21.27 3.47 4.43
CA GLN A 149 22.16 2.41 3.94
C GLN A 149 22.74 1.55 5.08
N ARG A 150 23.12 2.16 6.22
CA ARG A 150 23.58 1.40 7.39
C ARG A 150 22.45 0.60 8.01
N ALA A 151 21.26 1.18 8.10
CA ALA A 151 20.07 0.49 8.58
C ALA A 151 19.71 -0.70 7.66
N ALA A 152 19.79 -0.52 6.35
CA ALA A 152 19.58 -1.58 5.39
C ALA A 152 20.64 -2.70 5.50
N ALA A 153 21.90 -2.35 5.71
CA ALA A 153 22.97 -3.32 5.88
C ALA A 153 22.83 -4.17 7.14
N SER A 154 22.12 -3.70 8.17
CA SER A 154 21.92 -4.43 9.43
C SER A 154 20.79 -5.47 9.40
N ALA A 155 20.06 -5.61 8.29
CA ALA A 155 19.01 -6.62 8.14
C ALA A 155 19.63 -7.97 7.70
N ASP A 156 19.14 -9.06 8.25
CA ASP A 156 19.52 -10.41 7.84
C ASP A 156 18.79 -10.82 6.57
N LEU A 157 17.52 -10.45 6.44
CA LEU A 157 16.66 -10.77 5.31
C LEU A 157 15.82 -9.57 4.88
N TYR A 158 15.68 -9.38 3.56
CA TYR A 158 14.71 -8.48 2.97
C TYR A 158 13.57 -9.25 2.32
N LEU A 159 12.35 -8.83 2.62
CA LEU A 159 11.13 -9.21 1.93
C LEU A 159 10.61 -7.98 1.18
N ALA A 160 10.23 -8.15 -0.07
CA ALA A 160 9.65 -7.10 -0.90
C ALA A 160 8.17 -7.39 -1.14
N ASN A 161 7.32 -6.39 -1.10
CA ASN A 161 5.89 -6.54 -1.40
C ASN A 161 5.59 -6.83 -2.88
N SER A 162 6.58 -6.62 -3.77
CA SER A 162 6.42 -6.79 -5.22
C SER A 162 7.77 -6.98 -5.93
N THR A 163 7.71 -7.46 -7.17
CA THR A 163 8.89 -7.61 -8.03
C THR A 163 9.60 -6.27 -8.22
N VAL A 164 8.87 -5.18 -8.47
CA VAL A 164 9.48 -3.85 -8.68
C VAL A 164 10.14 -3.32 -7.41
N VAL A 165 9.64 -3.66 -6.24
CA VAL A 165 10.27 -3.28 -4.97
C VAL A 165 11.51 -4.13 -4.72
N ALA A 166 11.51 -5.42 -5.06
CA ALA A 166 12.71 -6.26 -5.00
C ALA A 166 13.83 -5.73 -5.91
N GLU A 167 13.51 -5.37 -7.16
CA GLU A 167 14.45 -4.72 -8.08
C GLU A 167 15.01 -3.41 -7.51
N ARG A 168 14.14 -2.61 -6.85
CA ARG A 168 14.55 -1.35 -6.22
C ARG A 168 15.43 -1.56 -4.99
N ILE A 169 15.15 -2.58 -4.17
CA ILE A 169 16.02 -2.98 -3.04
C ILE A 169 17.40 -3.35 -3.57
N ALA A 170 17.48 -4.15 -4.64
CA ALA A 170 18.74 -4.51 -5.26
C ALA A 170 19.51 -3.28 -5.78
N SER A 171 18.81 -2.37 -6.47
CA SER A 171 19.42 -1.15 -7.01
C SER A 171 19.87 -0.15 -5.94
N VAL A 172 19.07 0.01 -4.86
CA VAL A 172 19.32 1.03 -3.82
C VAL A 172 20.25 0.52 -2.74
N TYR A 173 20.08 -0.72 -2.28
CA TYR A 173 20.78 -1.27 -1.14
C TYR A 173 21.83 -2.33 -1.52
N GLY A 174 21.88 -2.77 -2.79
CA GLY A 174 22.75 -3.86 -3.23
C GLY A 174 22.42 -5.21 -2.58
N ARG A 175 21.15 -5.40 -2.18
CA ARG A 175 20.68 -6.61 -1.47
C ARG A 175 19.63 -7.34 -2.28
N THR A 176 19.61 -8.65 -2.19
CA THR A 176 18.51 -9.47 -2.70
C THR A 176 17.33 -9.41 -1.74
N ALA A 177 16.11 -9.51 -2.28
CA ALA A 177 14.88 -9.60 -1.51
C ALA A 177 14.00 -10.73 -2.04
N GLU A 178 13.41 -11.51 -1.14
CA GLU A 178 12.34 -12.43 -1.51
C GLU A 178 11.04 -11.65 -1.70
N VAL A 179 10.31 -11.95 -2.77
CA VAL A 179 9.00 -11.31 -3.01
C VAL A 179 7.93 -12.04 -2.20
N LEU A 180 7.35 -11.33 -1.22
CA LEU A 180 6.20 -11.75 -0.44
C LEU A 180 5.09 -10.72 -0.61
N PRO A 181 4.17 -10.91 -1.57
CA PRO A 181 3.06 -9.99 -1.80
C PRO A 181 2.15 -9.88 -0.58
N PRO A 182 1.63 -8.69 -0.26
CA PRO A 182 0.64 -8.53 0.80
C PRO A 182 -0.70 -9.14 0.38
N PRO A 183 -1.54 -9.56 1.35
CA PRO A 183 -2.87 -10.06 1.07
C PRO A 183 -3.81 -8.94 0.61
N ALA A 184 -4.89 -9.31 -0.09
CA ALA A 184 -5.99 -8.41 -0.37
C ALA A 184 -6.58 -7.89 0.95
N ALA A 185 -6.80 -6.57 1.02
CA ALA A 185 -7.33 -5.95 2.22
C ALA A 185 -8.86 -6.03 2.28
N ILE A 186 -9.51 -5.88 1.14
CA ILE A 186 -10.96 -5.99 0.98
C ILE A 186 -11.27 -7.28 0.24
N THR A 187 -12.08 -8.12 0.86
CA THR A 187 -12.54 -9.41 0.34
C THR A 187 -14.05 -9.50 0.40
N PRO A 188 -14.69 -10.47 -0.27
CA PRO A 188 -16.14 -10.70 -0.18
C PRO A 188 -16.65 -11.05 1.22
N LEU A 189 -15.75 -11.32 2.16
CA LEU A 189 -16.11 -11.65 3.54
C LEU A 189 -16.45 -10.39 4.33
N GLY A 190 -17.62 -10.37 4.94
CA GLY A 190 -18.12 -9.28 5.77
C GLY A 190 -19.35 -8.57 5.19
N GLU A 191 -19.81 -7.57 5.91
CA GLU A 191 -20.99 -6.81 5.55
C GLU A 191 -20.80 -6.03 4.25
N MET A 192 -21.87 -5.94 3.45
CA MET A 192 -21.93 -5.17 2.19
C MET A 192 -23.11 -4.21 2.28
N LEU A 193 -22.83 -2.93 2.38
CA LEU A 193 -23.85 -1.87 2.46
C LEU A 193 -23.87 -1.06 1.17
N PRO A 194 -25.03 -0.95 0.49
CA PRO A 194 -25.16 -0.12 -0.70
C PRO A 194 -24.92 1.35 -0.38
N LEU A 195 -24.52 2.11 -1.38
CA LEU A 195 -24.47 3.57 -1.33
C LEU A 195 -25.66 4.14 -2.09
N ASP A 196 -26.37 5.06 -1.45
CA ASP A 196 -27.51 5.73 -2.05
C ASP A 196 -27.13 6.43 -3.37
N GLY A 197 -27.97 6.29 -4.38
CA GLY A 197 -27.80 6.92 -5.68
C GLY A 197 -26.75 6.25 -6.59
N ILE A 198 -26.18 5.11 -6.20
CA ILE A 198 -25.23 4.35 -7.04
C ILE A 198 -25.87 3.02 -7.46
N GLU A 199 -26.25 2.93 -8.73
CA GLU A 199 -26.80 1.72 -9.33
C GLU A 199 -25.67 0.77 -9.80
N PRO A 200 -25.82 -0.57 -9.66
CA PRO A 200 -24.85 -1.55 -10.16
C PRO A 200 -24.46 -1.39 -11.64
N GLY A 201 -23.31 -1.92 -12.03
CA GLY A 201 -22.89 -1.93 -13.44
C GLY A 201 -21.97 -0.77 -13.85
N PHE A 202 -21.34 -0.09 -12.90
CA PHE A 202 -20.36 0.98 -13.12
C PHE A 202 -18.93 0.43 -13.22
N VAL A 203 -18.02 1.23 -13.76
CA VAL A 203 -16.57 1.02 -13.61
C VAL A 203 -16.11 1.70 -12.33
N LEU A 204 -15.31 0.99 -11.54
CA LEU A 204 -14.84 1.47 -10.23
C LEU A 204 -13.40 2.00 -10.33
N CYS A 205 -13.12 3.13 -9.69
CA CYS A 205 -11.78 3.64 -9.45
C CYS A 205 -11.58 3.89 -7.95
N VAL A 206 -10.70 3.13 -7.29
CA VAL A 206 -10.40 3.28 -5.86
C VAL A 206 -9.01 3.83 -5.69
N SER A 207 -8.86 5.07 -5.22
CA SER A 207 -7.57 5.71 -5.10
C SER A 207 -7.59 6.94 -4.19
N ARG A 208 -6.51 7.19 -3.45
CA ARG A 208 -6.29 8.52 -2.88
C ARG A 208 -6.15 9.55 -4.01
N LEU A 209 -6.81 10.71 -3.91
CA LEU A 209 -6.81 11.72 -4.95
C LEU A 209 -5.55 12.59 -4.87
N LEU A 210 -4.44 12.00 -5.34
CA LEU A 210 -3.10 12.59 -5.37
C LEU A 210 -2.56 12.63 -6.81
N PRO A 211 -1.70 13.60 -7.19
CA PRO A 211 -1.26 13.78 -8.57
C PRO A 211 -0.70 12.52 -9.24
N TYR A 212 0.11 11.72 -8.53
CA TYR A 212 0.74 10.51 -9.09
C TYR A 212 -0.23 9.32 -9.26
N LYS A 213 -1.47 9.49 -8.82
CA LYS A 213 -2.53 8.49 -8.99
C LYS A 213 -3.23 8.57 -10.34
N ASN A 214 -3.01 9.67 -11.07
CA ASN A 214 -3.52 9.90 -12.43
C ASN A 214 -5.04 9.72 -12.55
N VAL A 215 -5.80 10.07 -11.50
CA VAL A 215 -7.26 9.97 -11.49
C VAL A 215 -7.86 10.97 -12.50
N ASP A 216 -7.18 12.07 -12.77
CA ASP A 216 -7.55 13.04 -13.80
C ASP A 216 -7.62 12.40 -15.21
N ALA A 217 -6.67 11.53 -15.54
CA ALA A 217 -6.69 10.78 -16.79
C ALA A 217 -7.88 9.81 -16.86
N VAL A 218 -8.23 9.18 -15.72
CA VAL A 218 -9.40 8.31 -15.63
C VAL A 218 -10.69 9.10 -15.81
N VAL A 219 -10.88 10.20 -15.07
CA VAL A 219 -12.08 11.05 -15.16
C VAL A 219 -12.25 11.58 -16.59
N ARG A 220 -11.20 12.13 -17.21
CA ARG A 220 -11.23 12.60 -18.59
C ARG A 220 -11.50 11.48 -19.62
N ALA A 221 -11.10 10.25 -19.34
CA ALA A 221 -11.39 9.11 -20.20
C ALA A 221 -12.89 8.83 -20.31
N PHE A 222 -13.66 9.10 -19.25
CA PHE A 222 -15.13 8.89 -19.27
C PHE A 222 -15.89 9.94 -20.08
N ALA A 223 -15.28 11.08 -20.40
CA ALA A 223 -15.82 11.96 -21.44
C ALA A 223 -15.80 11.30 -22.86
N LEU A 224 -14.91 10.32 -23.08
CA LEU A 224 -14.84 9.51 -24.30
C LEU A 224 -15.70 8.22 -24.22
N LEU A 225 -16.37 7.98 -23.08
CA LEU A 225 -17.18 6.80 -22.76
C LEU A 225 -18.57 7.25 -22.25
N PRO A 226 -19.37 7.96 -23.04
CA PRO A 226 -20.59 8.63 -22.54
C PRO A 226 -21.67 7.64 -22.07
N THR A 227 -21.64 6.39 -22.50
CA THR A 227 -22.57 5.32 -22.10
C THR A 227 -22.15 4.58 -20.85
N GLU A 228 -20.90 4.75 -20.41
CA GLU A 228 -20.34 4.06 -19.27
C GLU A 228 -20.37 4.97 -18.02
N ARG A 229 -20.60 4.41 -16.85
CA ARG A 229 -20.59 5.13 -15.59
C ARG A 229 -19.30 4.84 -14.83
N LEU A 230 -18.73 5.87 -14.21
CA LEU A 230 -17.57 5.78 -13.33
C LEU A 230 -17.95 6.13 -11.91
N VAL A 231 -17.56 5.30 -10.95
CA VAL A 231 -17.58 5.64 -9.53
C VAL A 231 -16.14 5.78 -9.04
N VAL A 232 -15.80 6.94 -8.49
CA VAL A 232 -14.49 7.26 -7.92
C VAL A 232 -14.59 7.23 -6.41
N VAL A 233 -13.82 6.36 -5.76
CA VAL A 233 -13.72 6.25 -4.30
C VAL A 233 -12.38 6.75 -3.84
N GLY A 234 -12.41 7.59 -2.82
CA GLY A 234 -11.25 8.13 -2.13
C GLY A 234 -11.28 9.65 -1.97
N THR A 235 -10.37 10.15 -1.17
CA THR A 235 -10.21 11.58 -0.87
C THR A 235 -8.80 12.04 -1.14
N GLY A 236 -8.61 13.34 -1.27
CA GLY A 236 -7.30 13.96 -1.44
C GLY A 236 -7.37 15.37 -2.02
N PRO A 237 -6.22 16.06 -2.08
CA PRO A 237 -6.16 17.46 -2.50
C PRO A 237 -6.58 17.72 -3.96
N GLU A 238 -6.57 16.67 -4.82
CA GLU A 238 -7.00 16.80 -6.22
C GLU A 238 -8.54 16.76 -6.37
N GLY A 239 -9.31 16.37 -5.32
CA GLY A 239 -10.76 16.17 -5.36
C GLY A 239 -11.52 17.30 -6.06
N PRO A 240 -11.46 18.56 -5.58
CA PRO A 240 -12.18 19.68 -6.18
C PRO A 240 -11.85 19.91 -7.67
N GLY A 241 -10.57 19.71 -8.04
CA GLY A 241 -10.13 19.81 -9.43
C GLY A 241 -10.69 18.68 -10.31
N LEU A 242 -10.77 17.46 -9.77
CA LEU A 242 -11.32 16.31 -10.48
C LEU A 242 -12.83 16.44 -10.68
N GLU A 243 -13.56 16.91 -9.67
CA GLU A 243 -15.00 17.18 -9.76
C GLU A 243 -15.30 18.24 -10.81
N SER A 244 -14.48 19.29 -10.94
CA SER A 244 -14.68 20.36 -11.91
C SER A 244 -14.52 19.93 -13.38
N ILE A 245 -13.83 18.82 -13.64
CA ILE A 245 -13.62 18.28 -15.02
C ILE A 245 -14.48 17.05 -15.32
N ALA A 246 -15.28 16.60 -14.35
CA ALA A 246 -16.10 15.40 -14.46
C ALA A 246 -17.34 15.64 -15.32
N GLY A 247 -17.69 14.66 -16.14
CA GLY A 247 -18.98 14.59 -16.83
C GLY A 247 -20.08 14.06 -15.92
N THR A 248 -21.34 14.13 -16.38
CA THR A 248 -22.52 13.64 -15.65
C THR A 248 -22.52 12.14 -15.39
N ASN A 249 -21.69 11.38 -16.08
CA ASN A 249 -21.50 9.95 -15.94
C ASN A 249 -20.40 9.56 -14.93
N VAL A 250 -19.85 10.53 -14.17
CA VAL A 250 -18.83 10.32 -13.16
C VAL A 250 -19.38 10.70 -11.79
N THR A 251 -19.35 9.78 -10.83
CA THR A 251 -19.78 9.97 -9.45
C THR A 251 -18.60 9.86 -8.50
N PHE A 252 -18.42 10.82 -7.61
CA PHE A 252 -17.43 10.78 -6.53
C PHE A 252 -18.11 10.34 -5.23
N ALA A 253 -17.74 9.17 -4.73
CA ALA A 253 -18.27 8.61 -3.48
C ALA A 253 -17.50 9.10 -2.23
N GLY A 254 -16.40 9.86 -2.41
CA GLY A 254 -15.57 10.29 -1.29
C GLY A 254 -14.85 9.12 -0.60
N GLY A 255 -14.55 9.29 0.68
CA GLY A 255 -14.07 8.19 1.53
C GLY A 255 -15.24 7.36 2.01
N VAL A 256 -15.15 6.03 1.86
CA VAL A 256 -16.19 5.09 2.27
C VAL A 256 -15.63 4.07 3.26
N GLU A 257 -16.50 3.52 4.11
CA GLU A 257 -16.15 2.43 5.00
C GLU A 257 -16.02 1.09 4.24
N ASP A 258 -15.37 0.11 4.86
CA ASP A 258 -15.07 -1.17 4.22
C ASP A 258 -16.33 -1.93 3.76
N SER A 259 -17.47 -1.80 4.46
CA SER A 259 -18.75 -2.41 4.07
C SER A 259 -19.30 -1.85 2.75
N ALA A 260 -19.24 -0.52 2.58
CA ALA A 260 -19.63 0.13 1.33
C ALA A 260 -18.62 -0.16 0.21
N LEU A 261 -17.33 -0.21 0.52
CA LEU A 261 -16.30 -0.55 -0.47
C LEU A 261 -16.45 -2.00 -0.97
N ARG A 262 -16.82 -2.95 -0.10
CA ARG A 262 -17.17 -4.32 -0.50
C ARG A 262 -18.35 -4.35 -1.46
N TRP A 263 -19.41 -3.58 -1.15
CA TRP A 263 -20.57 -3.48 -2.03
C TRP A 263 -20.19 -2.92 -3.41
N LEU A 264 -19.35 -1.88 -3.44
CA LEU A 264 -18.86 -1.28 -4.69
C LEU A 264 -18.05 -2.29 -5.53
N TYR A 265 -17.13 -3.04 -4.93
CA TYR A 265 -16.41 -4.10 -5.63
C TYR A 265 -17.36 -5.21 -6.12
N ALA A 266 -18.35 -5.60 -5.33
CA ALA A 266 -19.30 -6.65 -5.72
C ALA A 266 -20.19 -6.23 -6.89
N ASN A 267 -20.54 -4.95 -7.00
CA ASN A 267 -21.51 -4.43 -7.95
C ASN A 267 -20.91 -3.65 -9.14
N CYS A 268 -19.59 -3.42 -9.17
CA CYS A 268 -18.95 -2.86 -10.36
C CYS A 268 -18.88 -3.90 -11.50
N SER A 269 -18.82 -3.42 -12.73
CA SER A 269 -18.53 -4.27 -13.89
C SER A 269 -17.03 -4.55 -14.02
N ALA A 270 -16.18 -3.58 -13.64
CA ALA A 270 -14.74 -3.65 -13.75
C ALA A 270 -14.06 -2.61 -12.89
N LEU A 271 -12.76 -2.77 -12.64
CA LEU A 271 -11.90 -1.76 -12.02
C LEU A 271 -11.04 -1.04 -13.06
N VAL A 272 -10.75 0.25 -12.85
CA VAL A 272 -9.71 0.99 -13.57
C VAL A 272 -8.67 1.53 -12.58
N ALA A 273 -7.38 1.27 -12.86
CA ALA A 273 -6.27 1.62 -11.99
C ALA A 273 -5.13 2.27 -12.80
N ALA A 274 -5.00 3.60 -12.70
CA ALA A 274 -4.04 4.40 -13.50
C ALA A 274 -2.79 4.84 -12.71
N SER A 275 -2.67 4.43 -11.43
CA SER A 275 -1.65 4.93 -10.53
C SER A 275 -0.28 4.28 -10.72
N HIS A 276 0.77 5.02 -10.33
CA HIS A 276 2.12 4.47 -10.20
C HIS A 276 2.27 3.84 -8.80
N GLU A 277 1.96 2.53 -8.69
CA GLU A 277 1.97 1.80 -7.41
C GLU A 277 3.15 0.87 -7.26
N ASP A 278 3.66 0.73 -6.03
CA ASP A 278 4.70 -0.24 -5.73
C ASP A 278 4.17 -1.67 -5.69
N PHE A 279 2.95 -1.88 -5.17
CA PHE A 279 2.23 -3.15 -5.29
C PHE A 279 0.87 -2.97 -5.97
N GLY A 280 -0.02 -2.16 -5.39
CA GLY A 280 -1.35 -1.92 -5.93
C GLY A 280 -2.35 -2.99 -5.49
N LEU A 281 -2.96 -2.76 -4.32
CA LEU A 281 -3.95 -3.66 -3.73
C LEU A 281 -5.26 -3.70 -4.51
N THR A 282 -5.67 -2.59 -5.13
CA THR A 282 -7.01 -2.46 -5.73
C THR A 282 -7.31 -3.45 -6.86
N PRO A 283 -6.39 -3.80 -7.78
CA PRO A 283 -6.64 -4.88 -8.75
C PRO A 283 -6.77 -6.26 -8.08
N LEU A 284 -6.00 -6.49 -7.00
CA LEU A 284 -6.10 -7.73 -6.25
C LEU A 284 -7.44 -7.82 -5.51
N GLU A 285 -7.85 -6.71 -4.88
CA GLU A 285 -9.17 -6.61 -4.23
C GLU A 285 -10.29 -6.87 -5.25
N ALA A 286 -10.30 -6.20 -6.41
CA ALA A 286 -11.26 -6.45 -7.47
C ALA A 286 -11.29 -7.94 -7.90
N ALA A 287 -10.11 -8.57 -7.99
CA ALA A 287 -10.00 -9.97 -8.36
C ALA A 287 -10.63 -10.91 -7.33
N THR A 288 -10.62 -10.59 -6.02
CA THR A 288 -11.32 -11.39 -4.99
C THR A 288 -12.84 -11.40 -5.22
N PHE A 289 -13.40 -10.34 -5.81
CA PHE A 289 -14.81 -10.27 -6.23
C PHE A 289 -15.05 -10.82 -7.64
N GLY A 290 -14.01 -11.34 -8.31
CA GLY A 290 -14.11 -11.85 -9.67
C GLY A 290 -14.23 -10.74 -10.73
N LYS A 291 -13.79 -9.52 -10.42
CA LYS A 291 -13.89 -8.35 -11.30
C LYS A 291 -12.58 -8.13 -12.06
N PRO A 292 -12.66 -7.92 -13.38
CA PRO A 292 -11.48 -7.66 -14.19
C PRO A 292 -10.99 -6.20 -14.00
N THR A 293 -9.70 -5.96 -14.31
CA THR A 293 -9.08 -4.65 -14.11
C THR A 293 -8.44 -4.12 -15.40
N ALA A 294 -8.70 -2.86 -15.76
CA ALA A 294 -7.86 -2.08 -16.68
C ALA A 294 -6.77 -1.36 -15.85
N ALA A 295 -5.52 -1.72 -16.04
CA ALA A 295 -4.41 -1.19 -15.24
C ALA A 295 -3.33 -0.51 -16.10
N LEU A 296 -2.69 0.52 -15.54
CA LEU A 296 -1.44 1.02 -16.07
C LEU A 296 -0.38 -0.09 -16.01
N ARG A 297 0.32 -0.37 -17.12
CA ARG A 297 1.41 -1.37 -17.13
C ARG A 297 2.63 -0.83 -16.40
N TRP A 298 2.51 -0.67 -15.09
CA TRP A 298 3.56 -0.10 -14.26
C TRP A 298 3.61 -0.73 -12.86
N GLY A 299 4.82 -0.87 -12.34
CA GLY A 299 5.07 -1.25 -10.95
C GLY A 299 4.43 -2.59 -10.57
N GLY A 300 3.87 -2.64 -9.39
CA GLY A 300 3.26 -3.84 -8.82
C GLY A 300 1.94 -4.28 -9.46
N PHE A 301 1.33 -3.46 -10.32
CA PHE A 301 0.20 -3.93 -11.12
C PHE A 301 0.61 -5.08 -12.05
N ARG A 302 1.91 -5.16 -12.43
CA ARG A 302 2.47 -6.27 -13.21
C ARG A 302 2.49 -7.60 -12.46
N ASP A 303 2.44 -7.56 -11.14
CA ASP A 303 2.40 -8.76 -10.28
C ASP A 303 0.96 -9.23 -10.04
N THR A 304 -0.03 -8.32 -10.08
CA THR A 304 -1.43 -8.60 -9.72
C THR A 304 -2.35 -8.75 -10.93
N VAL A 305 -2.05 -8.09 -12.06
CA VAL A 305 -2.83 -8.19 -13.28
C VAL A 305 -2.11 -9.08 -14.29
N VAL A 306 -2.83 -10.06 -14.82
CA VAL A 306 -2.37 -10.96 -15.88
C VAL A 306 -3.23 -10.71 -17.11
N GLU A 307 -2.61 -10.24 -18.20
CA GLU A 307 -3.28 -9.90 -19.44
C GLU A 307 -4.20 -11.05 -19.89
N ARG A 308 -5.44 -10.73 -20.27
CA ARG A 308 -6.49 -11.66 -20.72
C ARG A 308 -6.93 -12.72 -19.72
N LYS A 309 -6.41 -12.72 -18.45
CA LYS A 309 -6.85 -13.64 -17.41
C LYS A 309 -7.69 -12.94 -16.35
N ASN A 310 -7.23 -11.78 -15.85
CA ASN A 310 -7.97 -10.95 -14.90
C ASN A 310 -7.95 -9.46 -15.24
N GLY A 311 -7.48 -9.10 -16.44
CA GLY A 311 -7.50 -7.70 -16.85
C GLY A 311 -6.79 -7.41 -18.16
N THR A 312 -6.63 -6.14 -18.46
CA THR A 312 -5.92 -5.59 -19.59
C THR A 312 -5.07 -4.40 -19.18
N TYR A 313 -4.07 -4.07 -19.99
CA TYR A 313 -3.18 -2.96 -19.69
C TYR A 313 -3.35 -1.79 -20.66
N PHE A 314 -2.97 -0.60 -20.17
CA PHE A 314 -2.61 0.56 -20.97
C PHE A 314 -1.20 1.03 -20.59
N GLU A 315 -0.46 1.57 -21.57
CA GLU A 315 0.99 1.86 -21.42
C GLU A 315 1.24 3.25 -20.83
N ALA A 316 0.31 4.18 -20.98
CA ALA A 316 0.42 5.54 -20.48
C ALA A 316 -0.90 6.01 -19.85
N PRO A 317 -0.85 6.79 -18.77
CA PRO A 317 -2.05 7.31 -18.12
C PRO A 317 -2.60 8.51 -18.89
N THR A 318 -3.02 8.28 -20.14
CA THR A 318 -3.68 9.28 -20.98
C THR A 318 -5.17 8.95 -21.11
N PRO A 319 -6.06 9.96 -21.24
CA PRO A 319 -7.50 9.72 -21.38
C PRO A 319 -7.85 8.73 -22.49
N VAL A 320 -7.18 8.82 -23.64
CA VAL A 320 -7.42 7.95 -24.78
C VAL A 320 -7.04 6.50 -24.48
N ALA A 321 -5.82 6.29 -23.95
CA ALA A 321 -5.35 4.94 -23.63
C ALA A 321 -6.19 4.26 -22.54
N VAL A 322 -6.62 5.02 -21.52
CA VAL A 322 -7.53 4.54 -20.46
C VAL A 322 -8.88 4.17 -21.07
N ALA A 323 -9.49 5.04 -21.90
CA ALA A 323 -10.79 4.78 -22.53
C ALA A 323 -10.75 3.53 -23.43
N GLU A 324 -9.71 3.36 -24.23
CA GLU A 324 -9.53 2.18 -25.06
C GLU A 324 -9.38 0.89 -24.23
N ALA A 325 -8.61 0.94 -23.14
CA ALA A 325 -8.46 -0.21 -22.27
C ALA A 325 -9.78 -0.57 -21.58
N VAL A 326 -10.54 0.42 -21.08
CA VAL A 326 -11.86 0.20 -20.49
C VAL A 326 -12.83 -0.39 -21.51
N ARG A 327 -12.88 0.12 -22.76
CA ARG A 327 -13.71 -0.47 -23.82
C ARG A 327 -13.36 -1.94 -24.10
N ARG A 328 -12.07 -2.26 -24.21
CA ARG A 328 -11.63 -3.66 -24.39
C ARG A 328 -12.08 -4.52 -23.21
N LEU A 329 -11.88 -4.02 -22.00
CA LEU A 329 -12.23 -4.72 -20.77
C LEU A 329 -13.72 -5.07 -20.74
N LEU A 330 -14.61 -4.09 -21.01
CA LEU A 330 -16.06 -4.26 -20.95
C LEU A 330 -16.62 -5.12 -22.10
N ARG A 331 -15.93 -5.20 -23.25
CA ARG A 331 -16.33 -6.06 -24.38
C ARG A 331 -15.84 -7.50 -24.26
N THR A 332 -14.90 -7.78 -23.35
CA THR A 332 -14.34 -9.10 -23.15
C THR A 332 -15.23 -9.89 -22.19
N GLN A 333 -15.53 -11.14 -22.53
CA GLN A 333 -16.14 -12.05 -21.57
C GLN A 333 -15.08 -12.55 -20.61
N TRP A 334 -15.36 -12.38 -19.31
CA TRP A 334 -14.48 -12.78 -18.24
C TRP A 334 -15.08 -13.91 -17.45
N GLU A 335 -14.23 -14.83 -16.99
CA GLU A 335 -14.62 -15.91 -16.10
C GLU A 335 -14.37 -15.53 -14.64
N PRO A 336 -15.41 -15.12 -13.87
CA PRO A 336 -15.22 -14.60 -12.51
C PRO A 336 -14.53 -15.60 -11.56
N ASN A 337 -14.78 -16.90 -11.74
CA ASN A 337 -14.15 -17.94 -10.92
C ASN A 337 -12.65 -18.07 -11.23
N ALA A 338 -12.25 -17.94 -12.50
CA ALA A 338 -10.84 -17.95 -12.88
C ALA A 338 -10.11 -16.72 -12.32
N ILE A 339 -10.77 -15.55 -12.32
CA ILE A 339 -10.22 -14.31 -11.71
C ILE A 339 -10.04 -14.52 -10.21
N ARG A 340 -11.04 -15.03 -9.49
CA ARG A 340 -10.94 -15.34 -8.04
C ARG A 340 -9.82 -16.32 -7.74
N ALA A 341 -9.66 -17.37 -8.53
CA ALA A 341 -8.59 -18.36 -8.36
C ALA A 341 -7.19 -17.76 -8.48
N LEU A 342 -7.01 -16.71 -9.31
CA LEU A 342 -5.75 -15.97 -9.37
C LEU A 342 -5.50 -15.16 -8.08
N ALA A 343 -6.55 -14.58 -7.47
CA ALA A 343 -6.46 -13.82 -6.23
C ALA A 343 -6.12 -14.71 -5.02
N GLU A 344 -6.51 -15.99 -5.01
CA GLU A 344 -6.19 -16.94 -3.94
C GLU A 344 -4.69 -17.10 -3.67
N ARG A 345 -3.84 -16.84 -4.66
CA ARG A 345 -2.38 -16.85 -4.49
C ARG A 345 -1.90 -15.77 -3.51
N PHE A 346 -2.73 -14.76 -3.27
CA PHE A 346 -2.49 -13.61 -2.40
C PHE A 346 -3.42 -13.64 -1.18
N SER A 347 -3.92 -14.81 -0.79
CA SER A 347 -4.78 -14.92 0.39
C SER A 347 -3.99 -14.62 1.66
N GLU A 348 -4.69 -14.12 2.68
CA GLU A 348 -4.08 -13.80 3.97
C GLU A 348 -3.51 -15.05 4.65
N ALA A 349 -4.18 -16.20 4.50
CA ALA A 349 -3.69 -17.48 5.03
C ALA A 349 -2.30 -17.81 4.45
N ARG A 350 -2.13 -17.70 3.12
CA ARG A 350 -0.82 -17.94 2.48
C ARG A 350 0.25 -16.94 2.92
N PHE A 351 -0.11 -15.67 3.08
CA PHE A 351 0.80 -14.66 3.60
C PHE A 351 1.25 -15.01 5.03
N ILE A 352 0.30 -15.35 5.90
CA ILE A 352 0.57 -15.73 7.30
C ILE A 352 1.46 -16.98 7.36
N ASP A 353 1.13 -18.02 6.61
CA ASP A 353 1.92 -19.26 6.59
C ASP A 353 3.34 -19.00 6.10
N ARG A 354 3.50 -18.20 5.04
CA ARG A 354 4.83 -17.89 4.49
C ARG A 354 5.65 -17.05 5.45
N ILE A 355 5.10 -15.98 6.03
CA ILE A 355 5.86 -15.13 6.95
C ILE A 355 6.23 -15.87 8.24
N ARG A 356 5.37 -16.77 8.72
CA ARG A 356 5.69 -17.67 9.85
C ARG A 356 6.83 -18.62 9.50
N SER A 357 6.77 -19.26 8.33
CA SER A 357 7.84 -20.17 7.88
C SER A 357 9.18 -19.44 7.77
N ILE A 358 9.19 -18.22 7.26
CA ILE A 358 10.40 -17.37 7.15
C ILE A 358 10.92 -17.00 8.53
N ALA A 359 10.05 -16.69 9.50
CA ALA A 359 10.47 -16.33 10.86
C ALA A 359 11.11 -17.51 11.59
N VAL A 360 10.62 -18.75 11.39
CA VAL A 360 11.14 -19.96 12.02
C VAL A 360 12.39 -20.49 11.34
N ALA A 361 12.57 -20.25 10.03
CA ALA A 361 13.74 -20.73 9.30
C ALA A 361 15.02 -20.17 9.91
N SER A 362 15.86 -21.04 10.45
CA SER A 362 17.20 -20.67 10.91
C SER A 362 18.02 -20.15 9.72
N THR A 363 18.86 -19.16 9.93
CA THR A 363 19.93 -18.80 8.99
C THR A 363 20.93 -19.96 9.01
N GLU A 364 20.88 -20.84 7.98
CA GLU A 364 22.00 -21.72 7.67
C GLU A 364 23.19 -20.91 7.17
#